data_a6dc8dadd28a66b7dee707e3bdb63b81
#
_entry.id   a6dc8dadd28a66b7dee707e3bdb63b81
#
_cell.length_a   1.000
_cell.length_b   1.000
_cell.length_c   1.000
_cell.angle_alpha   90.00
_cell.angle_beta   90.00
_cell.angle_gamma   90.00
#
_symmetry.space_group_name_H-M   'P 1'
#
loop_
_entity.id
_entity.type
_entity.pdbx_description
1 polymer ?
#
loop_
_entity_poly.entity_id
_entity_poly.type
_entity_poly.pdbx_seq_one_letter_code
_entity_poly.pdbx_strand_id
1 'polypeptide(L)'
;VSTAGICNTDVEILKGYMKFGGVPGHEFVGVVESSPNKKQIGKRVVGEINCACGECCWCNAGMERHCFQRDVLGILKRDGAFAEYLTLPAGNLRIVPDSLPDEKAVFVEPLAACFEIIEQVEFPPDALVCVIGDGKLGLLAARVLRDKAFNLTLIGKHERNMAIASKKFKVEAITEDSIGDEQYDVVVECSGKPSGLELATRLV
;
A
#
# COMPACT_ATOMS: atom_id res chain seq x y z
N VAL A 1 16.37 -11.20 3.78
CA VAL A 1 15.41 -10.23 4.32
C VAL A 1 15.93 -9.72 5.66
N SER A 2 15.95 -8.40 5.86
CA SER A 2 16.35 -7.79 7.14
C SER A 2 15.14 -7.34 7.96
N THR A 3 14.09 -6.87 7.29
CA THR A 3 12.87 -6.37 7.93
C THR A 3 11.67 -6.72 7.04
N ALA A 4 10.58 -7.17 7.66
CA ALA A 4 9.31 -7.41 6.96
C ALA A 4 8.14 -6.76 7.71
N GLY A 5 7.21 -6.18 6.96
CA GLY A 5 5.94 -5.66 7.47
C GLY A 5 4.84 -6.71 7.41
N ILE A 6 3.85 -6.58 8.29
CA ILE A 6 2.66 -7.42 8.27
C ILE A 6 1.49 -6.61 7.73
N CYS A 7 0.95 -7.01 6.60
CA CYS A 7 -0.26 -6.45 5.99
C CYS A 7 -1.51 -7.22 6.46
N ASN A 8 -2.68 -6.58 6.35
CA ASN A 8 -3.93 -7.31 6.57
C ASN A 8 -4.16 -8.43 5.54
N THR A 9 -3.62 -8.27 4.34
CA THR A 9 -3.63 -9.32 3.30
C THR A 9 -2.97 -10.62 3.80
N ASP A 10 -1.88 -10.53 4.56
CA ASP A 10 -1.23 -11.72 5.13
C ASP A 10 -2.17 -12.45 6.11
N VAL A 11 -2.93 -11.68 6.92
CA VAL A 11 -3.93 -12.24 7.83
C VAL A 11 -5.07 -12.91 7.06
N GLU A 12 -5.53 -12.31 5.96
CA GLU A 12 -6.58 -12.90 5.12
C GLU A 12 -6.09 -14.15 4.37
N ILE A 13 -4.81 -14.19 3.97
CA ILE A 13 -4.18 -15.39 3.39
C ILE A 13 -4.23 -16.55 4.38
N LEU A 14 -3.92 -16.31 5.65
CA LEU A 14 -4.03 -17.33 6.68
C LEU A 14 -5.47 -17.85 6.89
N LYS A 15 -6.48 -17.04 6.49
CA LYS A 15 -7.90 -17.45 6.49
C LYS A 15 -8.34 -18.10 5.18
N GLY A 16 -7.42 -18.31 4.24
CA GLY A 16 -7.68 -18.97 2.95
C GLY A 16 -7.88 -18.03 1.75
N TYR A 17 -7.65 -16.74 1.90
CA TYR A 17 -7.67 -15.81 0.76
C TYR A 17 -6.68 -16.25 -0.31
N MET A 18 -7.07 -16.13 -1.59
CA MET A 18 -6.30 -16.56 -2.77
C MET A 18 -5.93 -18.05 -2.81
N LYS A 19 -6.30 -18.87 -1.80
CA LYS A 19 -5.88 -20.27 -1.64
C LYS A 19 -4.36 -20.43 -1.74
N PHE A 20 -3.62 -19.43 -1.31
CA PHE A 20 -2.16 -19.41 -1.34
C PHE A 20 -1.62 -20.25 -0.17
N GLY A 21 -0.83 -21.28 -0.50
CA GLY A 21 -0.22 -22.21 0.47
C GLY A 21 1.28 -22.04 0.63
N GLY A 22 1.86 -20.96 0.09
CA GLY A 22 3.28 -20.63 0.19
C GLY A 22 3.61 -19.77 1.41
N VAL A 23 4.82 -19.23 1.45
CA VAL A 23 5.28 -18.28 2.47
C VAL A 23 4.68 -16.91 2.21
N PRO A 24 3.90 -16.33 3.14
CA PRO A 24 3.35 -14.98 2.98
C PRO A 24 4.40 -13.88 3.21
N GLY A 25 3.95 -12.62 3.15
CA GLY A 25 4.78 -11.42 3.35
C GLY A 25 5.19 -10.77 2.03
N HIS A 26 4.90 -9.48 1.91
CA HIS A 26 5.14 -8.74 0.66
C HIS A 26 5.67 -7.30 0.93
N GLU A 27 5.70 -6.87 2.17
CA GLU A 27 6.33 -5.62 2.61
C GLU A 27 7.71 -5.98 3.19
N PHE A 28 8.82 -5.61 2.55
CA PHE A 28 10.14 -6.02 3.02
C PHE A 28 11.26 -5.04 2.70
N VAL A 29 12.33 -5.16 3.47
CA VAL A 29 13.67 -4.66 3.15
C VAL A 29 14.61 -5.85 3.21
N GLY A 30 15.55 -5.93 2.29
CA GLY A 30 16.56 -6.99 2.27
C GLY A 30 17.84 -6.53 1.61
N VAL A 31 18.85 -7.40 1.68
CA VAL A 31 20.14 -7.20 1.00
C VAL A 31 20.25 -8.22 -0.13
N VAL A 32 20.60 -7.75 -1.32
CA VAL A 32 20.76 -8.61 -2.48
C VAL A 32 22.01 -9.48 -2.31
N GLU A 33 21.82 -10.78 -2.19
CA GLU A 33 22.91 -11.74 -2.07
C GLU A 33 23.38 -12.23 -3.44
N SER A 34 22.47 -12.44 -4.37
CA SER A 34 22.79 -12.88 -5.72
C SER A 34 21.90 -12.17 -6.75
N SER A 35 22.48 -11.75 -7.87
CA SER A 35 21.75 -11.12 -8.98
C SER A 35 22.55 -11.27 -10.30
N PRO A 36 21.87 -11.46 -11.42
CA PRO A 36 22.49 -11.33 -12.74
C PRO A 36 23.07 -9.92 -12.96
N ASN A 37 22.47 -8.90 -12.34
CA ASN A 37 23.02 -7.54 -12.30
C ASN A 37 23.98 -7.39 -11.09
N LYS A 38 25.26 -7.58 -11.32
CA LYS A 38 26.29 -7.52 -10.26
C LYS A 38 26.33 -6.20 -9.47
N LYS A 39 25.82 -5.09 -10.05
CA LYS A 39 25.76 -3.79 -9.38
C LYS A 39 24.74 -3.75 -8.23
N GLN A 40 23.81 -4.70 -8.22
CA GLN A 40 22.80 -4.82 -7.16
C GLN A 40 23.30 -5.63 -5.95
N ILE A 41 24.29 -6.51 -6.12
CA ILE A 41 24.81 -7.38 -5.05
C ILE A 41 25.33 -6.53 -3.89
N GLY A 42 24.92 -6.88 -2.66
CA GLY A 42 25.24 -6.16 -1.43
C GLY A 42 24.41 -4.88 -1.22
N LYS A 43 23.54 -4.50 -2.15
CA LYS A 43 22.67 -3.33 -1.97
C LYS A 43 21.44 -3.66 -1.15
N ARG A 44 21.03 -2.72 -0.30
CA ARG A 44 19.73 -2.76 0.37
C ARG A 44 18.63 -2.42 -0.64
N VAL A 45 17.57 -3.21 -0.63
CA VAL A 45 16.48 -3.10 -1.60
C VAL A 45 15.11 -3.31 -0.94
N VAL A 46 14.12 -2.71 -1.58
CA VAL A 46 12.70 -3.08 -1.51
C VAL A 46 12.27 -3.59 -2.88
N GLY A 47 11.07 -4.13 -3.03
CA GLY A 47 10.67 -4.72 -4.30
C GLY A 47 9.27 -4.33 -4.75
N GLU A 48 9.09 -4.20 -6.07
CA GLU A 48 7.78 -4.31 -6.71
C GLU A 48 7.32 -5.77 -6.60
N ILE A 49 6.19 -5.98 -5.97
CA ILE A 49 5.69 -7.33 -5.64
C ILE A 49 5.04 -8.04 -6.83
N ASN A 50 4.54 -7.29 -7.82
CA ASN A 50 3.93 -7.84 -9.02
C ASN A 50 5.01 -8.26 -10.02
N CYS A 51 5.16 -9.56 -10.22
CA CYS A 51 6.12 -10.14 -11.16
C CYS A 51 5.38 -10.45 -12.45
N ALA A 52 5.39 -9.51 -13.40
CA ALA A 52 4.74 -9.65 -14.69
C ALA A 52 5.44 -10.73 -15.56
N CYS A 53 4.69 -11.36 -16.48
CA CYS A 53 5.24 -12.40 -17.37
C CYS A 53 6.19 -11.85 -18.46
N GLY A 54 6.09 -10.55 -18.78
CA GLY A 54 6.93 -9.90 -19.78
C GLY A 54 6.51 -10.09 -21.25
N GLU A 55 5.52 -10.93 -21.55
CA GLU A 55 5.20 -11.35 -22.93
C GLU A 55 3.73 -11.19 -23.34
N CYS A 56 2.81 -11.01 -22.38
CA CYS A 56 1.38 -10.86 -22.70
C CYS A 56 1.08 -9.47 -23.30
N CYS A 57 -0.14 -9.30 -23.83
CA CYS A 57 -0.56 -8.04 -24.46
C CYS A 57 -0.43 -6.84 -23.52
N TRP A 58 -0.69 -7.00 -22.23
CA TRP A 58 -0.54 -5.94 -21.24
C TRP A 58 0.93 -5.58 -21.02
N CYS A 59 1.82 -6.57 -20.90
CA CYS A 59 3.25 -6.33 -20.77
C CYS A 59 3.82 -5.63 -22.02
N ASN A 60 3.43 -6.09 -23.21
CA ASN A 60 3.86 -5.49 -24.48
C ASN A 60 3.33 -4.06 -24.68
N ALA A 61 2.23 -3.70 -23.99
CA ALA A 61 1.67 -2.35 -23.99
C ALA A 61 2.26 -1.44 -22.88
N GLY A 62 3.25 -1.91 -22.09
CA GLY A 62 3.82 -1.17 -20.96
C GLY A 62 2.89 -1.09 -19.75
N MET A 63 1.94 -2.01 -19.65
CA MET A 63 0.95 -2.08 -18.57
C MET A 63 1.14 -3.34 -17.73
N GLU A 64 2.36 -3.58 -17.26
CA GLU A 64 2.75 -4.80 -16.52
C GLU A 64 1.90 -5.02 -15.27
N ARG A 65 1.41 -3.96 -14.63
CA ARG A 65 0.50 -4.03 -13.46
C ARG A 65 -0.80 -4.78 -13.77
N HIS A 66 -1.25 -4.77 -15.02
CA HIS A 66 -2.44 -5.47 -15.49
C HIS A 66 -2.16 -6.86 -16.07
N CYS A 67 -0.92 -7.36 -15.93
CA CYS A 67 -0.55 -8.70 -16.39
C CYS A 67 -1.42 -9.76 -15.70
N PHE A 68 -2.24 -10.47 -16.47
CA PHE A 68 -3.11 -11.53 -15.93
C PHE A 68 -2.36 -12.83 -15.61
N GLN A 69 -1.11 -12.97 -16.07
CA GLN A 69 -0.24 -14.10 -15.76
C GLN A 69 0.79 -13.79 -14.68
N ARG A 70 0.65 -12.63 -14.00
CA ARG A 70 1.62 -12.24 -12.96
C ARG A 70 1.63 -13.17 -11.77
N ASP A 71 2.79 -13.35 -11.20
CA ASP A 71 2.96 -13.81 -9.83
C ASP A 71 2.96 -12.60 -8.89
N VAL A 72 2.58 -12.80 -7.62
CA VAL A 72 2.63 -11.74 -6.62
C VAL A 72 3.36 -12.26 -5.38
N LEU A 73 4.43 -11.59 -5.00
CA LEU A 73 5.26 -11.96 -3.86
C LEU A 73 4.41 -12.14 -2.59
N GLY A 74 4.49 -13.30 -1.97
CA GLY A 74 3.80 -13.62 -0.71
C GLY A 74 2.27 -13.67 -0.79
N ILE A 75 1.68 -13.63 -2.01
CA ILE A 75 0.22 -13.57 -2.20
C ILE A 75 -0.24 -14.59 -3.25
N LEU A 76 0.46 -14.71 -4.36
CA LEU A 76 0.05 -15.54 -5.50
C LEU A 76 1.25 -16.18 -6.18
N LYS A 77 1.35 -17.50 -6.14
CA LYS A 77 2.34 -18.36 -6.84
C LYS A 77 3.82 -18.08 -6.52
N ARG A 78 4.15 -17.15 -5.64
CA ARG A 78 5.53 -16.78 -5.27
C ARG A 78 5.65 -16.62 -3.77
N ASP A 79 6.61 -17.35 -3.17
CA ASP A 79 6.94 -17.23 -1.76
C ASP A 79 7.41 -15.84 -1.40
N GLY A 80 7.00 -15.37 -0.23
CA GLY A 80 7.14 -14.02 0.27
C GLY A 80 8.25 -13.82 1.29
N ALA A 81 8.14 -12.71 1.99
CA ALA A 81 9.18 -12.13 2.81
C ALA A 81 9.22 -12.66 4.26
N PHE A 82 8.28 -13.50 4.69
CA PHE A 82 8.38 -14.11 6.02
C PHE A 82 9.31 -15.32 6.01
N ALA A 83 10.49 -15.11 5.43
CA ALA A 83 11.59 -16.05 5.31
C ALA A 83 12.94 -15.32 5.33
N GLU A 84 14.03 -16.03 5.56
CA GLU A 84 15.37 -15.43 5.51
C GLU A 84 15.74 -14.96 4.09
N TYR A 85 15.28 -15.71 3.07
CA TYR A 85 15.54 -15.43 1.66
C TYR A 85 14.24 -15.42 0.86
N LEU A 86 14.22 -14.57 -0.15
CA LEU A 86 13.17 -14.52 -1.16
C LEU A 86 13.79 -14.34 -2.55
N THR A 87 13.00 -14.58 -3.60
CA THR A 87 13.43 -14.34 -4.97
C THR A 87 12.50 -13.38 -5.68
N LEU A 88 13.09 -12.38 -6.35
CA LEU A 88 12.37 -11.44 -7.22
C LEU A 88 13.14 -11.22 -8.52
N PRO A 89 12.45 -10.89 -9.63
CA PRO A 89 13.12 -10.41 -10.82
C PRO A 89 14.00 -9.19 -10.52
N ALA A 90 15.19 -9.15 -11.09
CA ALA A 90 16.14 -8.05 -10.84
C ALA A 90 15.57 -6.66 -11.21
N GLY A 91 14.67 -6.61 -12.20
CA GLY A 91 13.95 -5.38 -12.59
C GLY A 91 12.95 -4.86 -11.56
N ASN A 92 12.47 -5.74 -10.67
CA ASN A 92 11.54 -5.38 -9.60
C ASN A 92 12.23 -4.73 -8.39
N LEU A 93 13.56 -4.83 -8.30
CA LEU A 93 14.28 -4.30 -7.14
C LEU A 93 14.46 -2.79 -7.23
N ARG A 94 14.27 -2.11 -6.09
CA ARG A 94 14.53 -0.67 -5.91
C ARG A 94 15.54 -0.51 -4.79
N ILE A 95 16.66 0.18 -5.10
CA ILE A 95 17.73 0.41 -4.12
C ILE A 95 17.26 1.40 -3.08
N VAL A 96 17.42 1.05 -1.83
CA VAL A 96 17.12 1.89 -0.68
C VAL A 96 18.32 2.82 -0.41
N PRO A 97 18.13 4.14 -0.36
CA PRO A 97 19.19 5.07 0.02
C PRO A 97 19.75 4.77 1.42
N ASP A 98 21.06 4.96 1.62
CA ASP A 98 21.69 4.69 2.91
C ASP A 98 21.14 5.55 4.05
N SER A 99 20.62 6.73 3.75
CA SER A 99 19.99 7.65 4.71
C SER A 99 18.59 7.19 5.19
N LEU A 100 17.96 6.22 4.51
CA LEU A 100 16.65 5.72 4.87
C LEU A 100 16.79 4.43 5.69
N PRO A 101 16.42 4.42 6.99
CA PRO A 101 16.52 3.22 7.81
C PRO A 101 15.44 2.19 7.44
N ASP A 102 15.71 0.91 7.76
CA ASP A 102 14.85 -0.22 7.37
C ASP A 102 13.43 -0.09 7.91
N GLU A 103 13.25 0.43 9.12
CA GLU A 103 11.96 0.65 9.78
C GLU A 103 11.07 1.66 9.02
N LYS A 104 11.67 2.49 8.16
CA LYS A 104 10.94 3.38 7.27
C LYS A 104 10.85 2.81 5.86
N ALA A 105 11.92 2.18 5.37
CA ALA A 105 11.96 1.62 4.03
C ALA A 105 10.94 0.49 3.82
N VAL A 106 10.60 -0.27 4.88
CA VAL A 106 9.59 -1.32 4.82
C VAL A 106 8.19 -0.82 4.43
N PHE A 107 7.92 0.48 4.62
CA PHE A 107 6.66 1.11 4.22
C PHE A 107 6.59 1.50 2.73
N VAL A 108 7.63 1.27 1.95
CA VAL A 108 7.65 1.67 0.53
C VAL A 108 6.54 0.97 -0.26
N GLU A 109 6.31 -0.33 -0.03
CA GLU A 109 5.25 -1.07 -0.72
C GLU A 109 3.86 -0.52 -0.39
N PRO A 110 3.39 -0.48 0.88
CA PRO A 110 2.06 0.04 1.18
C PRO A 110 1.91 1.55 0.88
N LEU A 111 3.00 2.29 0.92
CA LEU A 111 3.00 3.70 0.51
C LEU A 111 2.81 3.85 -1.01
N ALA A 112 3.43 2.98 -1.82
CA ALA A 112 3.24 2.95 -3.27
C ALA A 112 1.77 2.68 -3.63
N ALA A 113 1.09 1.77 -2.91
CA ALA A 113 -0.35 1.56 -3.08
C ALA A 113 -1.18 2.82 -2.80
N CYS A 114 -0.76 3.65 -1.82
CA CYS A 114 -1.44 4.92 -1.56
C CYS A 114 -1.17 5.97 -2.67
N PHE A 115 0.01 5.97 -3.28
CA PHE A 115 0.30 6.85 -4.42
C PHE A 115 -0.52 6.50 -5.66
N GLU A 116 -0.92 5.24 -5.83
CA GLU A 116 -1.79 4.81 -6.92
C GLU A 116 -3.14 5.54 -6.92
N ILE A 117 -3.64 5.94 -5.74
CA ILE A 117 -4.87 6.76 -5.63
C ILE A 117 -4.72 8.05 -6.43
N ILE A 118 -3.56 8.71 -6.32
CA ILE A 118 -3.30 9.98 -7.00
C ILE A 118 -3.11 9.77 -8.52
N GLU A 119 -2.61 8.61 -8.94
CA GLU A 119 -2.44 8.30 -10.36
C GLU A 119 -3.76 7.96 -11.05
N GLN A 120 -4.72 7.38 -10.31
CA GLN A 120 -5.98 6.89 -10.88
C GLN A 120 -7.16 7.85 -10.75
N VAL A 121 -7.13 8.72 -9.74
CA VAL A 121 -8.24 9.63 -9.44
C VAL A 121 -7.87 11.06 -9.81
N GLU A 122 -8.70 11.69 -10.63
CA GLU A 122 -8.65 13.13 -10.87
C GLU A 122 -9.36 13.85 -9.72
N PHE A 123 -8.63 14.72 -9.04
CA PHE A 123 -9.16 15.53 -7.95
C PHE A 123 -9.61 16.88 -8.50
N PRO A 124 -10.89 17.26 -8.35
CA PRO A 124 -11.34 18.62 -8.66
C PRO A 124 -10.52 19.66 -7.89
N PRO A 125 -10.38 20.88 -8.41
CA PRO A 125 -9.84 21.99 -7.63
C PRO A 125 -10.62 22.16 -6.32
N ASP A 126 -9.92 22.33 -5.21
CA ASP A 126 -10.50 22.48 -3.85
C ASP A 126 -11.39 21.32 -3.38
N ALA A 127 -11.20 20.12 -3.95
CA ALA A 127 -11.97 18.93 -3.64
C ALA A 127 -12.06 18.67 -2.13
N LEU A 128 -13.26 18.32 -1.70
CA LEU A 128 -13.52 17.73 -0.38
C LEU A 128 -13.21 16.24 -0.46
N VAL A 129 -12.20 15.81 0.29
CA VAL A 129 -11.70 14.43 0.24
C VAL A 129 -11.87 13.77 1.60
N CYS A 130 -12.38 12.54 1.61
CA CYS A 130 -12.52 11.77 2.83
C CYS A 130 -11.74 10.45 2.73
N VAL A 131 -11.04 10.09 3.80
CA VAL A 131 -10.47 8.75 4.00
C VAL A 131 -11.23 8.05 5.12
N ILE A 132 -11.85 6.91 4.83
CA ILE A 132 -12.55 6.09 5.82
C ILE A 132 -11.62 4.98 6.32
N GLY A 133 -11.38 4.94 7.62
CA GLY A 133 -10.52 3.97 8.28
C GLY A 133 -9.19 4.57 8.72
N ASP A 134 -8.91 4.46 10.00
CA ASP A 134 -7.71 4.96 10.67
C ASP A 134 -6.65 3.87 10.92
N GLY A 135 -6.73 2.77 10.16
CA GLY A 135 -5.71 1.72 10.15
C GLY A 135 -4.40 2.17 9.49
N LYS A 136 -3.44 1.23 9.36
CA LYS A 136 -2.14 1.52 8.72
C LYS A 136 -2.30 2.13 7.34
N LEU A 137 -3.11 1.50 6.47
CA LEU A 137 -3.32 1.96 5.10
C LEU A 137 -4.02 3.33 5.07
N GLY A 138 -5.09 3.52 5.85
CA GLY A 138 -5.80 4.80 5.91
C GLY A 138 -4.93 5.95 6.40
N LEU A 139 -4.06 5.71 7.39
CA LEU A 139 -3.08 6.72 7.82
C LEU A 139 -2.05 7.06 6.73
N LEU A 140 -1.57 6.06 5.98
CA LEU A 140 -0.66 6.29 4.84
C LEU A 140 -1.37 7.03 3.72
N ALA A 141 -2.60 6.64 3.36
CA ALA A 141 -3.42 7.32 2.37
C ALA A 141 -3.67 8.79 2.76
N ALA A 142 -4.09 9.03 4.01
CA ALA A 142 -4.27 10.38 4.52
C ALA A 142 -2.98 11.22 4.46
N ARG A 143 -1.81 10.59 4.75
CA ARG A 143 -0.52 11.28 4.65
C ARG A 143 -0.17 11.66 3.21
N VAL A 144 -0.42 10.78 2.25
CA VAL A 144 -0.15 11.02 0.82
C VAL A 144 -1.10 12.07 0.27
N LEU A 145 -2.40 11.93 0.54
CA LEU A 145 -3.44 12.83 0.05
C LEU A 145 -3.34 14.23 0.65
N ARG A 146 -2.81 14.36 1.89
CA ARG A 146 -2.62 15.66 2.55
C ARG A 146 -1.81 16.64 1.70
N ASP A 147 -0.86 16.15 0.93
CA ASP A 147 -0.01 17.00 0.10
C ASP A 147 -0.69 17.39 -1.25
N LYS A 148 -1.85 16.80 -1.55
CA LYS A 148 -2.62 17.02 -2.79
C LYS A 148 -4.00 17.60 -2.57
N ALA A 149 -4.70 17.17 -1.52
CA ALA A 149 -6.05 17.62 -1.19
C ALA A 149 -5.99 18.67 -0.08
N PHE A 150 -6.56 19.84 -0.32
CA PHE A 150 -6.58 20.93 0.64
C PHE A 150 -7.59 20.70 1.76
N ASN A 151 -8.72 20.04 1.45
CA ASN A 151 -9.82 19.74 2.39
C ASN A 151 -9.92 18.23 2.59
N LEU A 152 -9.06 17.69 3.45
CA LEU A 152 -8.97 16.27 3.74
C LEU A 152 -9.45 15.94 5.14
N THR A 153 -10.45 15.06 5.24
CA THR A 153 -10.96 14.51 6.50
C THR A 153 -10.65 13.03 6.61
N LEU A 154 -10.17 12.57 7.76
CA LEU A 154 -10.04 11.15 8.11
C LEU A 154 -11.18 10.76 9.05
N ILE A 155 -11.98 9.77 8.68
CA ILE A 155 -12.98 9.18 9.54
C ILE A 155 -12.40 7.92 10.19
N GLY A 156 -12.30 7.93 11.52
CA GLY A 156 -11.68 6.88 12.29
C GLY A 156 -12.48 6.46 13.52
N LYS A 157 -11.97 5.42 14.21
CA LYS A 157 -12.57 4.88 15.45
C LYS A 157 -11.58 4.85 16.61
N HIS A 158 -10.28 4.93 16.32
CA HIS A 158 -9.23 4.76 17.33
C HIS A 158 -8.58 6.11 17.65
N GLU A 159 -8.83 6.64 18.83
CA GLU A 159 -8.31 7.94 19.29
C GLU A 159 -6.80 8.09 19.05
N ARG A 160 -6.01 7.05 19.37
CA ARG A 160 -4.56 7.05 19.15
C ARG A 160 -4.18 7.27 17.68
N ASN A 161 -4.88 6.62 16.76
CA ASN A 161 -4.60 6.68 15.32
C ASN A 161 -5.07 8.03 14.73
N MET A 162 -6.26 8.47 15.10
CA MET A 162 -6.76 9.80 14.75
C MET A 162 -5.82 10.91 15.25
N ALA A 163 -5.25 10.75 16.45
CA ALA A 163 -4.25 11.68 16.96
C ALA A 163 -2.95 11.72 16.13
N ILE A 164 -2.58 10.64 15.43
CA ILE A 164 -1.47 10.65 14.48
C ILE A 164 -1.84 11.50 13.26
N ALA A 165 -3.01 11.31 12.69
CA ALA A 165 -3.49 12.08 11.55
C ALA A 165 -3.54 13.59 11.87
N SER A 166 -4.17 13.96 12.98
CA SER A 166 -4.33 15.37 13.35
C SER A 166 -3.02 16.03 13.79
N LYS A 167 -2.25 15.40 14.68
CA LYS A 167 -1.05 16.03 15.26
C LYS A 167 0.16 15.98 14.33
N LYS A 168 0.38 14.85 13.63
CA LYS A 168 1.56 14.67 12.79
C LYS A 168 1.33 15.07 11.33
N PHE A 169 0.16 14.74 10.77
CA PHE A 169 -0.12 14.99 9.36
C PHE A 169 -0.91 16.28 9.13
N LYS A 170 -1.48 16.88 10.19
CA LYS A 170 -2.34 18.07 10.09
C LYS A 170 -3.59 17.81 9.23
N VAL A 171 -4.14 16.61 9.36
CA VAL A 171 -5.38 16.17 8.74
C VAL A 171 -6.48 16.23 9.79
N GLU A 172 -7.63 16.78 9.44
CA GLU A 172 -8.81 16.69 10.29
C GLU A 172 -9.19 15.24 10.50
N ALA A 173 -9.46 14.85 11.75
CA ALA A 173 -9.80 13.47 12.08
C ALA A 173 -11.01 13.44 12.98
N ILE A 174 -12.08 12.82 12.51
CA ILE A 174 -13.39 12.75 13.18
C ILE A 174 -13.86 11.31 13.33
N THR A 175 -14.82 11.10 14.22
CA THR A 175 -15.56 9.82 14.31
C THR A 175 -16.78 9.84 13.39
N GLU A 176 -17.30 8.66 13.05
CA GLU A 176 -18.50 8.53 12.21
C GLU A 176 -19.69 9.30 12.79
N ASP A 177 -19.86 9.30 14.12
CA ASP A 177 -20.95 10.02 14.79
C ASP A 177 -20.85 11.55 14.69
N SER A 178 -19.68 12.05 14.29
CA SER A 178 -19.41 13.48 14.13
C SER A 178 -19.61 13.97 12.70
N ILE A 179 -19.99 13.07 11.78
CA ILE A 179 -20.26 13.42 10.38
C ILE A 179 -21.63 14.11 10.35
N GLY A 180 -21.68 15.33 9.80
CA GLY A 180 -22.91 16.03 9.48
C GLY A 180 -23.54 15.57 8.17
N ASP A 181 -24.23 16.48 7.49
CA ASP A 181 -24.80 16.27 6.15
C ASP A 181 -23.78 16.54 5.03
N GLU A 182 -22.50 16.45 5.34
CA GLU A 182 -21.41 16.72 4.40
C GLU A 182 -21.33 15.62 3.34
N GLN A 183 -21.12 16.07 2.09
CA GLN A 183 -20.79 15.20 0.95
C GLN A 183 -19.37 15.50 0.51
N TYR A 184 -18.67 14.49 -0.01
CA TYR A 184 -17.30 14.58 -0.46
C TYR A 184 -17.21 14.31 -1.97
N ASP A 185 -16.33 15.03 -2.64
CA ASP A 185 -16.06 14.80 -4.07
C ASP A 185 -15.32 13.48 -4.31
N VAL A 186 -14.50 13.07 -3.33
CA VAL A 186 -13.73 11.83 -3.38
C VAL A 186 -13.72 11.16 -1.99
N VAL A 187 -14.11 9.89 -1.97
CA VAL A 187 -14.03 9.05 -0.76
C VAL A 187 -13.12 7.86 -0.99
N VAL A 188 -12.13 7.69 -0.11
CA VAL A 188 -11.16 6.59 -0.13
C VAL A 188 -11.46 5.63 1.02
N GLU A 189 -11.99 4.45 0.69
CA GLU A 189 -12.32 3.42 1.69
C GLU A 189 -11.08 2.58 2.02
N CYS A 190 -10.61 2.64 3.25
CA CYS A 190 -9.44 1.93 3.78
C CYS A 190 -9.74 1.04 5.00
N SER A 191 -10.99 0.90 5.41
CA SER A 191 -11.35 0.08 6.57
C SER A 191 -11.40 -1.41 6.24
N GLY A 192 -11.68 -1.75 4.96
CA GLY A 192 -11.88 -3.12 4.49
C GLY A 192 -13.11 -3.79 5.14
N LYS A 193 -14.11 -3.01 5.55
CA LYS A 193 -15.34 -3.50 6.20
C LYS A 193 -16.57 -3.16 5.35
N PRO A 194 -17.60 -4.04 5.33
CA PRO A 194 -18.85 -3.70 4.65
C PRO A 194 -19.45 -2.37 5.11
N SER A 195 -19.43 -2.09 6.41
CA SER A 195 -19.91 -0.81 6.94
C SER A 195 -19.12 0.40 6.45
N GLY A 196 -17.82 0.25 6.18
CA GLY A 196 -17.00 1.31 5.59
C GLY A 196 -17.40 1.60 4.14
N LEU A 197 -17.70 0.56 3.37
CA LEU A 197 -18.18 0.70 2.00
C LEU A 197 -19.58 1.34 1.96
N GLU A 198 -20.48 0.93 2.85
CA GLU A 198 -21.81 1.54 3.00
C GLU A 198 -21.70 3.03 3.35
N LEU A 199 -20.82 3.36 4.29
CA LEU A 199 -20.52 4.76 4.63
C LEU A 199 -19.97 5.52 3.42
N ALA A 200 -19.01 4.94 2.69
CA ALA A 200 -18.42 5.57 1.52
C ALA A 200 -19.48 5.93 0.46
N THR A 201 -20.39 5.01 0.17
CA THR A 201 -21.48 5.24 -0.82
C THR A 201 -22.51 6.28 -0.37
N ARG A 202 -22.59 6.55 0.93
CA ARG A 202 -23.48 7.59 1.48
C ARG A 202 -22.85 8.99 1.43
N LEU A 203 -21.50 9.05 1.51
CA LEU A 203 -20.76 10.30 1.60
C LEU A 203 -20.29 10.87 0.25
N VAL A 204 -20.41 10.10 -0.84
CA VAL A 204 -20.11 10.56 -2.21
C VAL A 204 -21.30 11.24 -2.83
#